data_03fd778dbce5fd16910d56351d0df2c3
#
_entry.id   03fd778dbce5fd16910d56351d0df2c3
#
_cell.length_a   1.000
_cell.length_b   1.000
_cell.length_c   1.000
_cell.angle_alpha   90.00
_cell.angle_beta   90.00
_cell.angle_gamma   90.00
#
_symmetry.space_group_name_H-M   'P 1'
#
loop_
_entity.id
_entity.type
_entity.pdbx_description
1 polymer ?
#
loop_
_entity_poly.entity_id
_entity_poly.type
_entity_poly.pdbx_seq_one_letter_code
_entity_poly.pdbx_strand_id
1 'polypeptide(L)'
;TTMRSSTIRPHDASAKQILGTAFPANRGIEEGEAVLDLLASHPSTATFIATKLARRFVSDTPPPALVARAAATFRNTQGDIRAVVRTIVTSPEFFALASYRAKVKSPFELVASTMRAMNAPPDATPRSSQLVSRLGQPIFGHQAPNGYPETGEAWMNTGAILNRINFGLAAASGRVPGITLAAWPLTAELATTSRDAQVDGVIAELFGGAVSSDTRHVLLTGTNPFLQQHGGANDSLLVADDDAAMMGGMASADMTASARKQAASERRAARAPVAQQQQAAGREAVRPSRGATLTQSIGALPPLTGFAQIVGLALGAPEFQRR
;
A
#
# COMPACT_ATOMS: atom_id res chain seq x y z
N THR A 1 18.55 -38.19 21.11
CA THR A 1 17.77 -37.07 20.54
C THR A 1 16.32 -37.51 20.49
N THR A 2 15.55 -37.18 21.53
CA THR A 2 14.14 -37.52 21.66
C THR A 2 13.34 -36.60 20.77
N MET A 3 12.83 -37.12 19.65
CA MET A 3 11.80 -36.42 18.86
C MET A 3 10.57 -36.23 19.75
N ARG A 4 10.22 -34.99 20.05
CA ARG A 4 8.93 -34.65 20.64
C ARG A 4 7.85 -35.09 19.67
N SER A 5 7.10 -36.10 20.00
CA SER A 5 5.83 -36.44 19.37
C SER A 5 4.93 -35.24 19.53
N SER A 6 4.78 -34.43 18.45
CA SER A 6 3.70 -33.46 18.38
C SER A 6 2.41 -34.26 18.42
N THR A 7 1.57 -33.98 19.40
CA THR A 7 0.19 -34.52 19.48
C THR A 7 -0.53 -33.98 18.24
N ILE A 8 -0.46 -34.74 17.15
CA ILE A 8 -1.29 -34.54 15.95
C ILE A 8 -2.71 -34.70 16.48
N ARG A 9 -3.51 -33.61 16.41
CA ARG A 9 -4.96 -33.74 16.64
C ARG A 9 -5.45 -34.86 15.74
N PRO A 10 -6.22 -35.84 16.26
CA PRO A 10 -6.65 -36.95 15.43
C PRO A 10 -7.42 -36.40 14.22
N HIS A 11 -6.96 -36.78 13.04
CA HIS A 11 -7.66 -36.49 11.80
C HIS A 11 -9.03 -37.18 11.84
N ASP A 12 -10.11 -36.46 11.44
CA ASP A 12 -11.41 -37.08 11.29
C ASP A 12 -11.37 -38.09 10.14
N ALA A 13 -11.45 -39.35 10.47
CA ALA A 13 -11.34 -40.46 9.52
C ALA A 13 -12.70 -40.83 8.87
N SER A 14 -13.80 -40.12 9.17
CA SER A 14 -15.10 -40.38 8.56
C SER A 14 -15.15 -39.98 7.07
N ALA A 15 -16.09 -40.52 6.31
CA ALA A 15 -16.34 -40.11 4.95
C ALA A 15 -16.85 -38.65 4.91
N LYS A 16 -16.39 -37.86 3.94
CA LYS A 16 -16.71 -36.44 3.79
C LYS A 16 -17.18 -36.11 2.39
N GLN A 17 -17.91 -35.01 2.28
CA GLN A 17 -18.26 -34.41 1.00
C GLN A 17 -17.78 -32.95 0.99
N ILE A 18 -16.91 -32.60 0.04
CA ILE A 18 -16.33 -31.27 -0.09
C ILE A 18 -16.59 -30.76 -1.51
N LEU A 19 -17.28 -29.63 -1.64
CA LEU A 19 -17.65 -29.03 -2.94
C LEU A 19 -18.31 -30.04 -3.90
N GLY A 20 -19.16 -30.92 -3.38
CA GLY A 20 -19.83 -31.95 -4.18
C GLY A 20 -19.01 -33.20 -4.49
N THR A 21 -17.73 -33.24 -4.13
CA THR A 21 -16.85 -34.40 -4.31
C THR A 21 -16.82 -35.25 -3.03
N ALA A 22 -17.06 -36.57 -3.17
CA ALA A 22 -17.03 -37.51 -2.06
C ALA A 22 -15.59 -37.95 -1.75
N PHE A 23 -15.24 -37.91 -0.48
CA PHE A 23 -13.96 -38.39 0.07
C PHE A 23 -14.25 -39.62 0.94
N PRO A 24 -13.75 -40.81 0.58
CA PRO A 24 -13.96 -42.04 1.37
C PRO A 24 -13.36 -41.93 2.77
N ALA A 25 -13.93 -42.70 3.70
CA ALA A 25 -13.40 -42.81 5.06
C ALA A 25 -11.99 -43.43 5.09
N ASN A 26 -11.27 -43.21 6.20
CA ASN A 26 -9.96 -43.80 6.50
C ASN A 26 -8.83 -43.43 5.54
N ARG A 27 -8.90 -42.22 4.94
CA ARG A 27 -7.78 -41.63 4.20
C ARG A 27 -6.95 -40.76 5.13
N GLY A 28 -5.65 -40.77 4.93
CA GLY A 28 -4.67 -39.97 5.68
C GLY A 28 -4.38 -38.62 5.02
N ILE A 29 -3.08 -38.35 4.81
CA ILE A 29 -2.61 -37.11 4.19
C ILE A 29 -3.11 -36.96 2.75
N GLU A 30 -3.34 -38.05 2.06
CA GLU A 30 -3.83 -38.10 0.67
C GLU A 30 -5.20 -37.44 0.53
N GLU A 31 -6.00 -37.42 1.61
CA GLU A 31 -7.27 -36.67 1.61
C GLU A 31 -7.01 -35.16 1.53
N GLY A 32 -6.05 -34.67 2.33
CA GLY A 32 -5.65 -33.25 2.29
C GLY A 32 -5.09 -32.85 0.94
N GLU A 33 -4.22 -33.67 0.34
CA GLU A 33 -3.66 -33.45 -0.98
C GLU A 33 -4.75 -33.41 -2.05
N ALA A 34 -5.70 -34.36 -2.03
CA ALA A 34 -6.82 -34.40 -2.96
C ALA A 34 -7.75 -33.18 -2.81
N VAL A 35 -7.93 -32.64 -1.61
CA VAL A 35 -8.66 -31.38 -1.39
C VAL A 35 -7.91 -30.20 -1.99
N LEU A 36 -6.59 -30.15 -1.85
CA LEU A 36 -5.78 -29.10 -2.47
C LEU A 36 -5.86 -29.15 -3.99
N ASP A 37 -5.81 -30.33 -4.60
CA ASP A 37 -5.96 -30.53 -6.05
C ASP A 37 -7.34 -30.11 -6.52
N LEU A 38 -8.39 -30.46 -5.77
CA LEU A 38 -9.76 -30.01 -6.05
C LEU A 38 -9.87 -28.49 -6.03
N LEU A 39 -9.30 -27.83 -5.03
CA LEU A 39 -9.32 -26.38 -4.90
C LEU A 39 -8.47 -25.72 -5.98
N ALA A 40 -7.30 -26.23 -6.31
CA ALA A 40 -6.42 -25.69 -7.33
C ALA A 40 -7.05 -25.75 -8.74
N SER A 41 -7.78 -26.81 -9.05
CA SER A 41 -8.47 -26.99 -10.35
C SER A 41 -9.85 -26.34 -10.41
N HIS A 42 -10.38 -25.80 -9.30
CA HIS A 42 -11.73 -25.28 -9.24
C HIS A 42 -11.91 -24.04 -10.15
N PRO A 43 -13.01 -23.90 -10.90
CA PRO A 43 -13.26 -22.78 -11.81
C PRO A 43 -13.21 -21.41 -11.11
N SER A 44 -13.67 -21.31 -9.85
CA SER A 44 -13.59 -20.08 -9.06
C SER A 44 -12.14 -19.67 -8.74
N THR A 45 -11.24 -20.65 -8.52
CA THR A 45 -9.82 -20.40 -8.32
C THR A 45 -9.19 -19.79 -9.56
N ALA A 46 -9.51 -20.33 -10.74
CA ALA A 46 -9.04 -19.77 -12.02
C ALA A 46 -9.46 -18.31 -12.19
N THR A 47 -10.71 -17.98 -11.91
CA THR A 47 -11.23 -16.60 -11.98
C THR A 47 -10.60 -15.72 -10.92
N PHE A 48 -10.44 -16.19 -9.70
CA PHE A 48 -9.81 -15.45 -8.59
C PHE A 48 -8.36 -15.09 -8.89
N ILE A 49 -7.56 -16.06 -9.30
CA ILE A 49 -6.13 -15.86 -9.64
C ILE A 49 -6.00 -14.95 -10.86
N ALA A 50 -6.80 -15.17 -11.92
CA ALA A 50 -6.80 -14.30 -13.10
C ALA A 50 -7.16 -12.85 -12.74
N THR A 51 -8.14 -12.65 -11.88
CA THR A 51 -8.54 -11.31 -11.40
C THR A 51 -7.41 -10.64 -10.63
N LYS A 52 -6.75 -11.36 -9.71
CA LYS A 52 -5.62 -10.83 -8.95
C LYS A 52 -4.45 -10.44 -9.85
N LEU A 53 -4.09 -11.28 -10.80
CA LEU A 53 -3.00 -10.99 -11.74
C LEU A 53 -3.36 -9.85 -12.69
N ALA A 54 -4.58 -9.81 -13.24
CA ALA A 54 -5.03 -8.70 -14.08
C ALA A 54 -5.09 -7.39 -13.28
N ARG A 55 -5.52 -7.43 -12.02
CA ARG A 55 -5.48 -6.28 -11.10
C ARG A 55 -4.05 -5.82 -10.85
N ARG A 56 -3.12 -6.75 -10.68
CA ARG A 56 -1.69 -6.42 -10.47
C ARG A 56 -1.06 -5.71 -11.66
N PHE A 57 -1.36 -6.16 -12.88
CA PHE A 57 -0.66 -5.72 -14.07
C PHE A 57 -1.37 -4.64 -14.89
N VAL A 58 -2.70 -4.53 -14.81
CA VAL A 58 -3.48 -3.64 -15.69
C VAL A 58 -4.13 -2.50 -14.92
N SER A 59 -5.12 -2.77 -14.06
CA SER A 59 -5.83 -1.73 -13.32
C SER A 59 -6.51 -2.30 -12.07
N ASP A 60 -6.93 -1.44 -11.15
CA ASP A 60 -7.65 -1.87 -9.93
C ASP A 60 -8.99 -2.54 -10.27
N THR A 61 -9.60 -2.15 -11.40
CA THR A 61 -10.82 -2.76 -11.95
C THR A 61 -10.52 -3.28 -13.36
N PRO A 62 -9.92 -4.48 -13.50
CA PRO A 62 -9.54 -4.99 -14.81
C PRO A 62 -10.76 -5.35 -15.66
N PRO A 63 -10.68 -5.17 -17.00
CA PRO A 63 -11.78 -5.51 -17.89
C PRO A 63 -12.21 -6.98 -17.74
N PRO A 64 -13.53 -7.26 -17.59
CA PRO A 64 -14.03 -8.62 -17.40
C PRO A 64 -13.63 -9.59 -18.52
N ALA A 65 -13.55 -9.12 -19.77
CA ALA A 65 -13.14 -9.92 -20.91
C ALA A 65 -11.68 -10.41 -20.79
N LEU A 66 -10.77 -9.56 -20.29
CA LEU A 66 -9.39 -9.96 -20.01
C LEU A 66 -9.32 -11.01 -18.90
N VAL A 67 -10.08 -10.81 -17.81
CA VAL A 67 -10.15 -11.76 -16.70
C VAL A 67 -10.66 -13.12 -17.18
N ALA A 68 -11.71 -13.14 -18.03
CA ALA A 68 -12.27 -14.37 -18.58
C ALA A 68 -11.22 -15.13 -19.45
N ARG A 69 -10.49 -14.44 -20.33
CA ARG A 69 -9.41 -15.05 -21.13
C ARG A 69 -8.28 -15.61 -20.27
N ALA A 70 -7.83 -14.84 -19.28
CA ALA A 70 -6.79 -15.27 -18.34
C ALA A 70 -7.23 -16.50 -17.51
N ALA A 71 -8.51 -16.53 -17.05
CA ALA A 71 -9.09 -17.66 -16.34
C ALA A 71 -9.22 -18.90 -17.24
N ALA A 72 -9.56 -18.72 -18.53
CA ALA A 72 -9.57 -19.80 -19.49
C ALA A 72 -8.16 -20.39 -19.69
N THR A 73 -7.16 -19.53 -19.82
CA THR A 73 -5.74 -19.97 -19.90
C THR A 73 -5.35 -20.77 -18.65
N PHE A 74 -5.69 -20.27 -17.44
CA PHE A 74 -5.41 -20.99 -16.20
C PHE A 74 -5.98 -22.41 -16.21
N ARG A 75 -7.26 -22.57 -16.59
CA ARG A 75 -7.89 -23.90 -16.66
C ARG A 75 -7.26 -24.81 -17.71
N ASN A 76 -7.02 -24.27 -18.92
CA ASN A 76 -6.50 -25.04 -20.04
C ASN A 76 -5.04 -25.50 -19.84
N THR A 77 -4.30 -24.80 -18.99
CA THR A 77 -2.88 -25.10 -18.68
C THR A 77 -2.70 -25.71 -17.29
N GLN A 78 -3.79 -26.13 -16.64
CA GLN A 78 -3.76 -26.71 -15.29
C GLN A 78 -3.03 -25.82 -14.27
N GLY A 79 -3.24 -24.50 -14.34
CA GLY A 79 -2.70 -23.55 -13.38
C GLY A 79 -1.32 -22.97 -13.73
N ASP A 80 -0.84 -23.06 -14.97
CA ASP A 80 0.42 -22.43 -15.37
C ASP A 80 0.33 -20.90 -15.29
N ILE A 81 0.85 -20.36 -14.19
CA ILE A 81 0.87 -18.92 -13.90
C ILE A 81 1.66 -18.14 -14.98
N ARG A 82 2.72 -18.72 -15.54
CA ARG A 82 3.50 -18.07 -16.60
C ARG A 82 2.63 -17.85 -17.85
N ALA A 83 1.86 -18.84 -18.26
CA ALA A 83 0.94 -18.75 -19.38
C ALA A 83 -0.15 -17.69 -19.12
N VAL A 84 -0.70 -17.65 -17.89
CA VAL A 84 -1.70 -16.65 -17.49
C VAL A 84 -1.11 -15.24 -17.54
N VAL A 85 0.06 -15.01 -16.96
CA VAL A 85 0.74 -13.71 -16.99
C VAL A 85 1.03 -13.30 -18.43
N ARG A 86 1.50 -14.22 -19.28
CA ARG A 86 1.72 -13.96 -20.71
C ARG A 86 0.43 -13.50 -21.39
N THR A 87 -0.68 -14.18 -21.16
CA THR A 87 -2.01 -13.79 -21.71
C THR A 87 -2.37 -12.36 -21.32
N ILE A 88 -2.06 -11.94 -20.09
CA ILE A 88 -2.35 -10.59 -19.61
C ILE A 88 -1.43 -9.56 -20.25
N VAL A 89 -0.10 -9.74 -20.16
CA VAL A 89 0.88 -8.72 -20.61
C VAL A 89 0.99 -8.57 -22.12
N THR A 90 0.48 -9.54 -22.90
CA THR A 90 0.39 -9.44 -24.36
C THR A 90 -0.99 -8.98 -24.84
N SER A 91 -1.91 -8.71 -23.94
CA SER A 91 -3.29 -8.31 -24.29
C SER A 91 -3.36 -6.84 -24.74
N PRO A 92 -4.33 -6.48 -25.61
CA PRO A 92 -4.58 -5.09 -25.97
C PRO A 92 -4.90 -4.21 -24.75
N GLU A 93 -5.56 -4.76 -23.75
CA GLU A 93 -5.95 -4.05 -22.54
C GLU A 93 -4.73 -3.64 -21.68
N PHE A 94 -3.66 -4.42 -21.71
CA PHE A 94 -2.41 -4.06 -21.03
C PHE A 94 -1.76 -2.83 -21.65
N PHE A 95 -1.80 -2.70 -22.99
CA PHE A 95 -1.23 -1.57 -23.72
C PHE A 95 -2.22 -0.41 -23.93
N ALA A 96 -3.44 -0.52 -23.46
CA ALA A 96 -4.41 0.54 -23.59
C ALA A 96 -4.01 1.79 -22.79
N LEU A 97 -4.27 2.98 -23.34
CA LEU A 97 -3.98 4.25 -22.68
C LEU A 97 -4.66 4.33 -21.29
N ALA A 98 -5.85 3.74 -21.15
CA ALA A 98 -6.55 3.67 -19.87
C ALA A 98 -5.83 2.85 -18.79
N SER A 99 -4.92 1.97 -19.18
CA SER A 99 -4.08 1.16 -18.26
C SER A 99 -2.75 1.85 -17.93
N TYR A 100 -2.36 2.83 -18.72
CA TYR A 100 -1.13 3.57 -18.49
C TYR A 100 -1.22 4.42 -17.22
N ARG A 101 -0.34 4.15 -16.26
CA ARG A 101 -0.36 4.80 -14.93
C ARG A 101 -1.71 4.74 -14.22
N ALA A 102 -2.49 3.68 -14.44
CA ALA A 102 -3.80 3.50 -13.82
C ALA A 102 -3.71 3.14 -12.33
N LYS A 103 -2.56 2.61 -11.91
CA LYS A 103 -2.39 2.09 -10.54
C LYS A 103 -1.60 3.04 -9.66
N VAL A 104 -2.09 3.20 -8.43
CA VAL A 104 -1.35 3.90 -7.37
C VAL A 104 -0.26 2.97 -6.83
N LYS A 105 0.95 3.47 -6.70
CA LYS A 105 2.05 2.76 -6.05
C LYS A 105 1.72 2.50 -4.57
N SER A 106 1.92 1.27 -4.12
CA SER A 106 1.94 1.00 -2.68
C SER A 106 3.10 1.73 -2.00
N PRO A 107 3.13 1.88 -0.68
CA PRO A 107 4.27 2.49 0.02
C PRO A 107 5.61 1.84 -0.31
N PHE A 108 5.64 0.51 -0.41
CA PHE A 108 6.84 -0.21 -0.83
C PHE A 108 7.28 0.17 -2.26
N GLU A 109 6.33 0.21 -3.19
CA GLU A 109 6.61 0.58 -4.58
C GLU A 109 7.07 2.04 -4.70
N LEU A 110 6.51 2.95 -3.90
CA LEU A 110 6.93 4.35 -3.87
C LEU A 110 8.38 4.48 -3.41
N VAL A 111 8.74 3.88 -2.27
CA VAL A 111 10.13 3.92 -1.76
C VAL A 111 11.09 3.29 -2.77
N ALA A 112 10.79 2.08 -3.25
CA ALA A 112 11.65 1.38 -4.20
C ALA A 112 11.80 2.13 -5.54
N SER A 113 10.73 2.73 -6.07
CA SER A 113 10.80 3.51 -7.30
C SER A 113 11.57 4.81 -7.12
N THR A 114 11.44 5.48 -5.97
CA THR A 114 12.22 6.67 -5.65
C THR A 114 13.71 6.34 -5.55
N MET A 115 14.08 5.27 -4.84
CA MET A 115 15.48 4.86 -4.73
C MET A 115 16.08 4.54 -6.09
N ARG A 116 15.33 3.86 -6.97
CA ARG A 116 15.78 3.57 -8.34
C ARG A 116 15.92 4.83 -9.21
N ALA A 117 14.92 5.69 -9.17
CA ALA A 117 14.90 6.94 -9.94
C ALA A 117 16.04 7.89 -9.52
N MET A 118 16.39 7.89 -8.24
CA MET A 118 17.49 8.70 -7.70
C MET A 118 18.85 7.98 -7.73
N ASN A 119 18.95 6.82 -8.39
CA ASN A 119 20.14 5.99 -8.48
C ASN A 119 20.80 5.71 -7.11
N ALA A 120 19.96 5.52 -6.08
CA ALA A 120 20.43 5.23 -4.74
C ALA A 120 21.08 3.85 -4.64
N PRO A 121 22.23 3.72 -3.97
CA PRO A 121 22.85 2.42 -3.72
C PRO A 121 21.95 1.56 -2.84
N PRO A 122 22.06 0.21 -2.92
CA PRO A 122 21.34 -0.68 -2.02
C PRO A 122 21.61 -0.35 -0.55
N ASP A 123 20.55 -0.26 0.24
CA ASP A 123 20.65 -0.04 1.69
C ASP A 123 20.53 -1.38 2.43
N ALA A 124 21.64 -1.84 3.00
CA ALA A 124 21.68 -3.06 3.81
C ALA A 124 21.12 -2.87 5.23
N THR A 125 20.74 -1.64 5.61
CA THR A 125 20.18 -1.33 6.93
C THR A 125 18.66 -1.44 6.94
N PRO A 126 18.02 -1.58 8.10
CA PRO A 126 16.55 -1.62 8.19
C PRO A 126 15.87 -0.25 7.94
N ARG A 127 16.62 0.82 7.64
CA ARG A 127 16.07 2.17 7.50
C ARG A 127 15.08 2.28 6.36
N SER A 128 15.38 1.69 5.20
CA SER A 128 14.46 1.70 4.05
C SER A 128 13.15 0.95 4.34
N SER A 129 13.20 -0.19 5.05
CA SER A 129 12.00 -0.90 5.48
C SER A 129 11.20 -0.13 6.53
N GLN A 130 11.87 0.62 7.41
CA GLN A 130 11.21 1.52 8.36
C GLN A 130 10.46 2.66 7.66
N LEU A 131 11.01 3.22 6.58
CA LEU A 131 10.31 4.21 5.76
C LEU A 131 9.02 3.65 5.15
N VAL A 132 9.08 2.43 4.60
CA VAL A 132 7.90 1.73 4.08
C VAL A 132 6.85 1.54 5.18
N SER A 133 7.28 1.15 6.39
CA SER A 133 6.40 1.01 7.56
C SER A 133 5.71 2.32 7.94
N ARG A 134 6.43 3.43 7.95
CA ARG A 134 5.91 4.77 8.27
C ARG A 134 4.94 5.30 7.23
N LEU A 135 5.10 4.88 5.98
CA LEU A 135 4.15 5.17 4.91
C LEU A 135 2.89 4.26 4.97
N GLY A 136 2.79 3.36 5.96
CA GLY A 136 1.61 2.55 6.20
C GLY A 136 1.70 1.09 5.74
N GLN A 137 2.88 0.60 5.32
CA GLN A 137 3.06 -0.78 4.87
C GLN A 137 4.24 -1.47 5.57
N PRO A 138 4.16 -1.76 6.88
CA PRO A 138 5.22 -2.47 7.58
C PRO A 138 5.46 -3.85 6.94
N ILE A 139 6.71 -4.11 6.52
CA ILE A 139 7.09 -5.37 5.88
C ILE A 139 6.88 -6.50 6.90
N PHE A 140 6.15 -7.55 6.49
CA PHE A 140 5.69 -8.65 7.35
C PHE A 140 4.79 -8.24 8.53
N GLY A 141 4.28 -6.99 8.56
CA GLY A 141 3.45 -6.48 9.66
C GLY A 141 1.94 -6.66 9.46
N HIS A 142 1.49 -7.21 8.33
CA HIS A 142 0.08 -7.44 8.08
C HIS A 142 -0.39 -8.68 8.84
N GLN A 143 -1.37 -8.52 9.76
CA GLN A 143 -1.78 -9.61 10.64
C GLN A 143 -2.74 -10.60 9.98
N ALA A 144 -3.57 -10.12 9.04
CA ALA A 144 -4.53 -10.98 8.35
C ALA A 144 -3.86 -11.78 7.22
N PRO A 145 -4.27 -13.04 6.98
CA PRO A 145 -3.63 -13.91 5.99
C PRO A 145 -3.91 -13.52 4.53
N ASN A 146 -4.77 -12.53 4.29
CA ASN A 146 -5.12 -12.03 2.96
C ASN A 146 -4.09 -11.06 2.35
N GLY A 147 -3.05 -10.66 3.10
CA GLY A 147 -2.03 -9.72 2.64
C GLY A 147 -2.50 -8.26 2.58
N TYR A 148 -1.61 -7.38 2.14
CA TYR A 148 -1.92 -5.96 1.98
C TYR A 148 -2.92 -5.71 0.83
N PRO A 149 -3.71 -4.63 0.92
CA PRO A 149 -4.64 -4.24 -0.14
C PRO A 149 -3.94 -4.05 -1.49
N GLU A 150 -4.61 -4.48 -2.57
CA GLU A 150 -4.09 -4.42 -3.94
C GLU A 150 -4.61 -3.20 -4.72
N THR A 151 -5.59 -2.48 -4.17
CA THR A 151 -6.23 -1.32 -4.81
C THR A 151 -5.68 -0.01 -4.27
N GLY A 152 -5.60 1.01 -5.12
CA GLY A 152 -5.04 2.32 -4.79
C GLY A 152 -5.80 3.07 -3.72
N GLU A 153 -7.11 2.86 -3.61
CA GLU A 153 -7.98 3.51 -2.62
C GLU A 153 -7.47 3.33 -1.18
N ALA A 154 -7.02 2.12 -0.85
CA ALA A 154 -6.49 1.81 0.48
C ALA A 154 -5.21 2.61 0.85
N TRP A 155 -4.51 3.14 -0.15
CA TRP A 155 -3.23 3.84 0.01
C TRP A 155 -3.34 5.36 -0.15
N MET A 156 -4.55 5.91 -0.37
CA MET A 156 -4.76 7.30 -0.77
C MET A 156 -5.72 8.06 0.16
N ASN A 157 -5.68 7.78 1.47
CA ASN A 157 -6.34 8.66 2.44
C ASN A 157 -5.54 9.97 2.63
N THR A 158 -6.17 10.99 3.21
CA THR A 158 -5.59 12.33 3.37
C THR A 158 -4.22 12.31 4.06
N GLY A 159 -4.08 11.56 5.17
CA GLY A 159 -2.80 11.42 5.87
C GLY A 159 -1.73 10.71 5.04
N ALA A 160 -2.12 9.70 4.26
CA ALA A 160 -1.20 9.00 3.38
C ALA A 160 -0.70 9.92 2.25
N ILE A 161 -1.56 10.75 1.67
CA ILE A 161 -1.16 11.72 0.63
C ILE A 161 -0.13 12.69 1.18
N LEU A 162 -0.38 13.27 2.35
CA LEU A 162 0.57 14.19 3.00
C LEU A 162 1.91 13.50 3.30
N ASN A 163 1.88 12.28 3.84
CA ASN A 163 3.10 11.51 4.11
C ASN A 163 3.90 11.21 2.82
N ARG A 164 3.23 10.97 1.70
CA ARG A 164 3.86 10.73 0.40
C ARG A 164 4.52 11.98 -0.16
N ILE A 165 3.88 13.14 -0.04
CA ILE A 165 4.47 14.43 -0.42
C ILE A 165 5.70 14.71 0.47
N ASN A 166 5.57 14.58 1.77
CA ASN A 166 6.67 14.76 2.72
C ASN A 166 7.82 13.79 2.46
N PHE A 167 7.54 12.57 2.03
CA PHE A 167 8.56 11.61 1.63
C PHE A 167 9.35 12.10 0.40
N GLY A 168 8.69 12.66 -0.61
CA GLY A 168 9.35 13.26 -1.77
C GLY A 168 10.29 14.40 -1.38
N LEU A 169 9.82 15.32 -0.53
CA LEU A 169 10.61 16.42 0.00
C LEU A 169 11.79 15.94 0.85
N ALA A 170 11.59 14.90 1.67
CA ALA A 170 12.63 14.27 2.46
C ALA A 170 13.71 13.62 1.59
N ALA A 171 13.32 12.98 0.48
CA ALA A 171 14.26 12.41 -0.48
C ALA A 171 15.15 13.50 -1.11
N ALA A 172 14.54 14.59 -1.59
CA ALA A 172 15.28 15.70 -2.19
C ALA A 172 16.17 16.46 -1.19
N SER A 173 15.83 16.42 0.11
CA SER A 173 16.67 17.01 1.19
C SER A 173 17.77 16.08 1.72
N GLY A 174 17.96 14.89 1.12
CA GLY A 174 18.98 13.92 1.56
C GLY A 174 18.66 13.20 2.88
N ARG A 175 17.41 13.20 3.34
CA ARG A 175 16.99 12.53 4.58
C ARG A 175 16.51 11.08 4.38
N VAL A 176 16.47 10.63 3.15
CA VAL A 176 16.20 9.23 2.82
C VAL A 176 17.53 8.50 2.65
N PRO A 177 17.74 7.35 3.31
CA PRO A 177 18.99 6.60 3.23
C PRO A 177 19.40 6.31 1.79
N GLY A 178 20.66 6.54 1.46
CA GLY A 178 21.21 6.31 0.13
C GLY A 178 20.85 7.35 -0.93
N ILE A 179 19.92 8.27 -0.66
CA ILE A 179 19.56 9.33 -1.59
C ILE A 179 20.29 10.61 -1.24
N THR A 180 21.15 11.06 -2.14
CA THR A 180 21.78 12.38 -2.08
C THR A 180 21.60 13.05 -3.45
N LEU A 181 21.06 14.25 -3.46
CA LEU A 181 20.80 14.97 -4.71
C LEU A 181 22.09 15.20 -5.50
N ALA A 182 23.21 15.50 -4.81
CA ALA A 182 24.51 15.68 -5.44
C ALA A 182 25.04 14.43 -6.17
N ALA A 183 24.63 13.22 -5.75
CA ALA A 183 25.02 11.98 -6.40
C ALA A 183 24.09 11.58 -7.56
N TRP A 184 22.96 12.27 -7.72
CA TRP A 184 22.05 12.01 -8.83
C TRP A 184 22.64 12.59 -10.13
N PRO A 185 22.86 11.78 -11.18
CA PRO A 185 23.56 12.22 -12.39
C PRO A 185 22.98 13.50 -13.01
N LEU A 186 21.66 13.61 -13.03
CA LEU A 186 20.95 14.77 -13.58
C LEU A 186 21.29 16.10 -12.86
N THR A 187 21.73 16.05 -11.60
CA THR A 187 22.08 17.25 -10.85
C THR A 187 23.29 17.96 -11.47
N ALA A 188 24.30 17.20 -11.93
CA ALA A 188 25.49 17.80 -12.56
C ALA A 188 25.13 18.51 -13.86
N GLU A 189 24.12 18.02 -14.57
CA GLU A 189 23.69 18.61 -15.87
C GLU A 189 22.78 19.81 -15.68
N LEU A 190 21.91 19.82 -14.68
CA LEU A 190 20.81 20.77 -14.58
C LEU A 190 20.95 21.80 -13.47
N ALA A 191 21.78 21.57 -12.43
CA ALA A 191 21.78 22.46 -11.24
C ALA A 191 22.09 23.93 -11.55
N THR A 192 22.84 24.20 -12.62
CA THR A 192 23.24 25.56 -13.05
C THR A 192 22.40 26.13 -14.19
N THR A 193 21.43 25.39 -14.70
CA THR A 193 20.57 25.81 -15.82
C THR A 193 19.39 26.65 -15.32
N SER A 194 18.59 27.20 -16.26
CA SER A 194 17.35 27.90 -15.93
C SER A 194 16.33 26.99 -15.27
N ARG A 195 15.42 27.56 -14.49
CA ARG A 195 14.35 26.78 -13.82
C ARG A 195 13.51 26.00 -14.82
N ASP A 196 13.19 26.56 -15.98
CA ASP A 196 12.46 25.86 -17.04
C ASP A 196 13.22 24.63 -17.53
N ALA A 197 14.51 24.76 -17.83
CA ALA A 197 15.35 23.65 -18.23
C ALA A 197 15.46 22.57 -17.13
N GLN A 198 15.56 22.98 -15.87
CA GLN A 198 15.54 22.06 -14.73
C GLN A 198 14.23 21.27 -14.65
N VAL A 199 13.09 21.96 -14.81
CA VAL A 199 11.76 21.33 -14.80
C VAL A 199 11.61 20.37 -15.96
N ASP A 200 12.00 20.76 -17.16
CA ASP A 200 11.90 19.92 -18.36
C ASP A 200 12.78 18.66 -18.22
N GLY A 201 14.00 18.79 -17.73
CA GLY A 201 14.90 17.67 -17.49
C GLY A 201 14.35 16.71 -16.42
N VAL A 202 13.82 17.23 -15.32
CA VAL A 202 13.20 16.41 -14.27
C VAL A 202 11.94 15.70 -14.79
N ILE A 203 11.13 16.39 -15.62
CA ILE A 203 9.95 15.78 -16.25
C ILE A 203 10.36 14.65 -17.20
N ALA A 204 11.38 14.87 -18.01
CA ALA A 204 11.87 13.85 -18.95
C ALA A 204 12.36 12.60 -18.19
N GLU A 205 13.16 12.78 -17.15
CA GLU A 205 13.77 11.67 -16.38
C GLU A 205 12.76 10.92 -15.52
N LEU A 206 11.96 11.62 -14.70
CA LEU A 206 11.07 10.97 -13.74
C LEU A 206 9.73 10.52 -14.32
N PHE A 207 9.28 11.16 -15.41
CA PHE A 207 7.95 10.94 -15.95
C PHE A 207 7.95 10.49 -17.43
N GLY A 208 9.11 10.36 -18.06
CA GLY A 208 9.19 10.04 -19.49
C GLY A 208 8.63 11.14 -20.39
N GLY A 209 8.70 12.40 -19.94
CA GLY A 209 8.36 13.59 -20.73
C GLY A 209 6.93 14.10 -20.64
N ALA A 210 6.02 13.41 -19.92
CA ALA A 210 4.61 13.80 -19.85
C ALA A 210 4.09 13.97 -18.41
N VAL A 211 3.61 15.18 -18.10
CA VAL A 211 2.88 15.53 -16.86
C VAL A 211 1.71 16.45 -17.18
N SER A 212 0.79 16.62 -16.23
CA SER A 212 -0.30 17.58 -16.35
C SER A 212 0.23 19.03 -16.34
N SER A 213 -0.56 19.96 -16.91
CA SER A 213 -0.28 21.40 -16.84
C SER A 213 -0.12 21.90 -15.42
N ASP A 214 -0.96 21.39 -14.50
CA ASP A 214 -0.95 21.76 -13.09
C ASP A 214 0.34 21.30 -12.40
N THR A 215 0.77 20.06 -12.63
CA THR A 215 2.05 19.56 -12.11
C THR A 215 3.22 20.39 -12.66
N ARG A 216 3.25 20.67 -13.97
CA ARG A 216 4.27 21.53 -14.55
C ARG A 216 4.28 22.93 -13.92
N HIS A 217 3.11 23.54 -13.74
CA HIS A 217 3.00 24.84 -13.11
C HIS A 217 3.55 24.83 -11.66
N VAL A 218 3.20 23.81 -10.87
CA VAL A 218 3.72 23.67 -9.49
C VAL A 218 5.24 23.51 -9.48
N LEU A 219 5.82 22.75 -10.40
CA LEU A 219 7.27 22.62 -10.52
C LEU A 219 7.96 23.92 -10.89
N LEU A 220 7.35 24.73 -11.78
CA LEU A 220 7.88 26.01 -12.20
C LEU A 220 7.78 27.09 -11.11
N THR A 221 6.67 27.16 -10.41
CA THR A 221 6.40 28.23 -9.43
C THR A 221 6.82 27.86 -8.01
N GLY A 222 6.88 26.57 -7.69
CA GLY A 222 7.08 26.07 -6.33
C GLY A 222 5.84 26.21 -5.43
N THR A 223 4.71 26.65 -5.97
CA THR A 223 3.49 26.95 -5.23
C THR A 223 2.31 26.15 -5.76
N ASN A 224 1.45 25.71 -4.85
CA ASN A 224 0.22 25.03 -5.25
C ASN A 224 -0.86 26.09 -5.51
N PRO A 225 -1.41 26.18 -6.74
CA PRO A 225 -2.42 27.18 -7.10
C PRO A 225 -3.71 27.07 -6.26
N PHE A 226 -4.07 25.86 -5.79
CA PHE A 226 -5.22 25.68 -4.90
C PHE A 226 -5.03 26.31 -3.52
N LEU A 227 -3.80 26.37 -3.00
CA LEU A 227 -3.51 27.05 -1.74
C LEU A 227 -3.54 28.56 -1.89
N GLN A 228 -3.22 29.10 -3.06
CA GLN A 228 -3.28 30.53 -3.34
C GLN A 228 -4.73 31.04 -3.46
N GLN A 229 -5.63 30.24 -4.00
CA GLN A 229 -7.05 30.60 -4.14
C GLN A 229 -7.81 30.55 -2.80
N HIS A 230 -7.32 29.81 -1.81
CA HIS A 230 -7.96 29.67 -0.50
C HIS A 230 -7.12 30.25 0.64
N GLY A 231 -6.00 30.88 0.35
CA GLY A 231 -4.99 31.39 1.28
C GLY A 231 -5.30 32.73 1.92
N GLY A 232 -6.54 32.94 2.32
CA GLY A 232 -6.93 34.07 3.16
C GLY A 232 -7.36 33.72 4.58
N ALA A 233 -7.40 32.43 4.94
CA ALA A 233 -7.77 32.02 6.30
C ALA A 233 -7.10 30.68 6.62
N ASN A 234 -6.22 30.70 7.61
CA ASN A 234 -5.68 29.60 8.39
C ASN A 234 -4.25 29.14 8.08
N ASP A 235 -3.29 29.89 8.58
CA ASP A 235 -1.94 29.42 8.93
C ASP A 235 -1.96 28.45 10.16
N SER A 236 -3.15 28.05 10.61
CA SER A 236 -3.36 27.26 11.83
C SER A 236 -3.69 25.77 11.59
N LEU A 237 -3.72 25.28 10.34
CA LEU A 237 -4.12 23.91 10.03
C LEU A 237 -2.96 22.89 9.97
N LEU A 238 -1.74 23.28 10.33
CA LEU A 238 -0.59 22.39 10.34
C LEU A 238 -0.36 21.67 11.68
N VAL A 239 -1.19 21.92 12.69
CA VAL A 239 -1.16 21.20 13.96
C VAL A 239 -2.60 20.97 14.43
N ALA A 240 -3.26 19.97 13.89
CA ALA A 240 -4.44 19.39 14.50
C ALA A 240 -4.11 17.97 14.91
N ASP A 241 -4.00 17.74 16.21
CA ASP A 241 -4.09 16.45 16.85
C ASP A 241 -5.49 15.87 16.61
N ASP A 242 -5.66 15.10 15.53
CA ASP A 242 -6.89 14.37 15.24
C ASP A 242 -6.71 12.85 15.41
N ASP A 243 -6.27 12.44 16.60
CA ASP A 243 -6.30 11.03 17.01
C ASP A 243 -7.65 10.59 17.63
N ALA A 244 -8.71 11.39 17.52
CA ALA A 244 -10.01 11.08 18.15
C ALA A 244 -11.15 10.72 17.17
N ALA A 245 -10.98 10.81 15.86
CA ALA A 245 -12.11 10.75 14.91
C ALA A 245 -12.27 9.44 14.11
N MET A 246 -11.45 8.41 14.32
CA MET A 246 -11.48 7.19 13.49
C MET A 246 -12.26 5.99 14.10
N MET A 247 -13.12 6.22 15.11
CA MET A 247 -13.99 5.16 15.65
C MET A 247 -15.45 5.59 15.80
N GLY A 248 -15.99 6.40 14.91
CA GLY A 248 -17.35 6.92 15.06
C GLY A 248 -18.13 7.21 13.79
N GLY A 249 -17.96 6.45 12.76
CA GLY A 249 -18.75 6.60 11.54
C GLY A 249 -19.84 5.55 11.43
N MET A 250 -20.97 5.70 12.10
CA MET A 250 -22.34 5.32 11.78
C MET A 250 -23.19 5.25 13.06
N ALA A 251 -23.69 6.36 13.50
CA ALA A 251 -24.87 6.40 14.33
C ALA A 251 -25.62 7.70 14.02
N SER A 252 -26.80 7.52 13.49
CA SER A 252 -27.80 8.52 13.17
C SER A 252 -28.03 9.54 14.29
N ALA A 253 -28.22 10.79 13.88
CA ALA A 253 -28.77 11.87 14.70
C ALA A 253 -30.13 11.44 15.23
N ASP A 254 -30.25 11.35 16.53
CA ASP A 254 -31.41 11.61 17.36
C ASP A 254 -31.37 10.76 18.67
N MET A 255 -30.52 11.17 19.59
CA MET A 255 -30.63 10.68 20.98
C MET A 255 -30.29 11.79 21.97
N THR A 256 -31.19 12.04 22.91
CA THR A 256 -31.04 13.02 23.98
C THR A 256 -29.87 12.68 24.91
N ALA A 257 -29.30 13.71 25.57
CA ALA A 257 -28.11 13.57 26.45
C ALA A 257 -28.29 12.57 27.61
N SER A 258 -29.51 12.30 28.05
CA SER A 258 -29.82 11.32 29.10
C SER A 258 -29.70 9.88 28.61
N ALA A 259 -30.11 9.58 27.37
CA ALA A 259 -29.99 8.25 26.78
C ALA A 259 -28.50 7.88 26.52
N ARG A 260 -27.65 8.87 26.24
CA ARG A 260 -26.20 8.64 26.11
C ARG A 260 -25.51 8.28 27.41
N LYS A 261 -25.95 8.86 28.53
CA LYS A 261 -25.40 8.52 29.85
C LYS A 261 -25.84 7.13 30.33
N GLN A 262 -27.05 6.70 30.03
CA GLN A 262 -27.52 5.35 30.36
C GLN A 262 -26.81 4.26 29.53
N ALA A 263 -26.69 4.43 28.23
CA ALA A 263 -25.96 3.50 27.39
C ALA A 263 -24.45 3.38 27.74
N ALA A 264 -23.83 4.44 28.22
CA ALA A 264 -22.46 4.44 28.71
C ALA A 264 -22.29 3.67 30.04
N SER A 265 -23.28 3.75 30.95
CA SER A 265 -23.26 3.03 32.24
C SER A 265 -23.49 1.52 32.07
N GLU A 266 -24.38 1.12 31.15
CA GLU A 266 -24.64 -0.28 30.84
C GLU A 266 -23.46 -0.95 30.15
N ARG A 267 -22.76 -0.25 29.24
CA ARG A 267 -21.52 -0.77 28.60
C ARG A 267 -20.37 -0.91 29.60
N ARG A 268 -20.33 -0.11 30.66
CA ARG A 268 -19.31 -0.21 31.73
C ARG A 268 -19.59 -1.40 32.63
N ALA A 269 -20.84 -1.69 32.93
CA ALA A 269 -21.26 -2.84 33.75
C ALA A 269 -21.04 -4.18 33.03
N ALA A 270 -21.25 -4.24 31.72
CA ALA A 270 -21.03 -5.44 30.91
C ALA A 270 -19.55 -5.81 30.68
N ARG A 271 -18.61 -4.89 30.95
CA ARG A 271 -17.16 -5.11 30.74
C ARG A 271 -16.40 -5.53 32.02
N ALA A 272 -17.03 -5.58 33.16
CA ALA A 272 -16.36 -5.81 34.45
C ALA A 272 -15.84 -7.24 34.72
N PRO A 273 -16.40 -8.34 34.20
CA PRO A 273 -15.90 -9.69 34.55
C PRO A 273 -14.78 -10.22 33.66
N VAL A 274 -14.44 -9.61 32.52
CA VAL A 274 -13.42 -10.17 31.60
C VAL A 274 -11.99 -9.67 31.90
N ALA A 275 -11.85 -8.56 32.62
CA ALA A 275 -10.54 -7.97 32.90
C ALA A 275 -9.72 -8.69 34.00
N GLN A 276 -10.34 -9.55 34.83
CA GLN A 276 -9.64 -10.22 35.94
C GLN A 276 -9.04 -11.58 35.62
N GLN A 277 -9.36 -12.19 34.46
CA GLN A 277 -8.81 -13.48 34.07
C GLN A 277 -7.59 -13.41 33.13
N GLN A 278 -7.18 -12.24 32.68
CA GLN A 278 -6.03 -12.08 31.78
C GLN A 278 -4.73 -11.64 32.46
N GLN A 279 -4.69 -11.51 33.78
CA GLN A 279 -3.48 -11.09 34.50
C GLN A 279 -2.54 -12.23 34.94
N ALA A 280 -2.83 -13.49 34.59
CA ALA A 280 -2.04 -14.65 35.03
C ALA A 280 -1.17 -15.31 33.94
N ALA A 281 -1.07 -14.77 32.75
CA ALA A 281 -0.16 -15.26 31.71
C ALA A 281 0.81 -14.15 31.32
N GLY A 282 2.02 -14.19 31.91
CA GLY A 282 3.12 -13.31 31.57
C GLY A 282 3.50 -13.45 30.09
N ARG A 283 2.91 -12.62 29.25
CA ARG A 283 3.40 -12.27 27.92
C ARG A 283 3.48 -10.78 27.89
N GLU A 284 4.70 -10.29 27.86
CA GLU A 284 5.05 -8.93 27.51
C GLU A 284 4.43 -8.62 26.15
N ALA A 285 3.22 -8.05 26.16
CA ALA A 285 2.57 -7.54 24.97
C ALA A 285 3.42 -6.34 24.53
N VAL A 286 4.16 -6.50 23.46
CA VAL A 286 4.75 -5.39 22.72
C VAL A 286 3.60 -4.44 22.39
N ARG A 287 3.51 -3.35 23.14
CA ARG A 287 2.58 -2.26 22.86
C ARG A 287 2.91 -1.79 21.43
N PRO A 288 1.92 -1.74 20.50
CA PRO A 288 2.16 -1.11 19.23
C PRO A 288 2.62 0.33 19.55
N SER A 289 3.83 0.66 19.18
CA SER A 289 4.34 2.03 19.25
C SER A 289 3.32 2.89 18.52
N ARG A 290 2.75 3.89 19.21
CA ARG A 290 1.93 4.94 18.58
C ARG A 290 2.66 5.35 17.32
N GLY A 291 2.00 5.20 16.16
CA GLY A 291 2.61 5.44 14.87
C GLY A 291 3.18 6.87 14.82
N ALA A 292 4.49 6.98 14.95
CA ALA A 292 5.15 8.25 14.73
C ALA A 292 4.87 8.65 13.28
N THR A 293 4.26 9.81 13.07
CA THR A 293 4.06 10.35 11.73
C THR A 293 5.41 10.51 11.04
N LEU A 294 5.43 10.42 9.72
CA LEU A 294 6.67 10.56 8.94
C LEU A 294 7.42 11.84 9.34
N THR A 295 6.69 12.91 9.61
CA THR A 295 7.20 14.22 10.04
C THR A 295 7.92 14.16 11.39
N GLN A 296 7.42 13.39 12.37
CA GLN A 296 8.08 13.23 13.67
C GLN A 296 9.42 12.50 13.58
N SER A 297 9.58 11.66 12.56
CA SER A 297 10.76 10.82 12.41
C SER A 297 11.82 11.38 11.46
N ILE A 298 11.42 12.20 10.51
CA ILE A 298 12.33 12.88 9.56
C ILE A 298 12.74 14.26 10.11
N GLY A 299 12.04 14.72 11.16
CA GLY A 299 12.16 16.07 11.70
C GLY A 299 11.52 17.12 10.79
N ALA A 300 11.47 18.37 11.24
CA ALA A 300 11.00 19.47 10.39
C ALA A 300 11.86 19.55 9.13
N LEU A 301 11.21 19.47 7.96
CA LEU A 301 11.90 19.59 6.69
C LEU A 301 12.37 21.04 6.50
N PRO A 302 13.63 21.29 6.12
CA PRO A 302 14.05 22.63 5.77
C PRO A 302 13.25 23.09 4.52
N PRO A 303 13.00 24.38 4.38
CA PRO A 303 12.43 24.91 3.15
C PRO A 303 13.37 24.59 1.99
N LEU A 304 12.87 23.82 1.03
CA LEU A 304 13.62 23.48 -0.18
C LEU A 304 13.51 24.63 -1.18
N THR A 305 14.61 24.98 -1.81
CA THR A 305 14.68 26.02 -2.86
C THR A 305 15.40 25.45 -4.09
N GLY A 306 15.27 26.15 -5.22
CA GLY A 306 15.99 25.80 -6.44
C GLY A 306 15.71 24.38 -6.93
N PHE A 307 16.75 23.70 -7.42
CA PHE A 307 16.64 22.37 -7.99
C PHE A 307 16.12 21.31 -7.01
N ALA A 308 16.53 21.39 -5.73
CA ALA A 308 16.01 20.45 -4.70
C ALA A 308 14.50 20.56 -4.48
N GLN A 309 13.94 21.76 -4.59
CA GLN A 309 12.49 21.97 -4.53
C GLN A 309 11.78 21.28 -5.69
N ILE A 310 12.30 21.46 -6.92
CA ILE A 310 11.71 20.84 -8.12
C ILE A 310 11.69 19.32 -7.97
N VAL A 311 12.80 18.71 -7.58
CA VAL A 311 12.90 17.25 -7.39
C VAL A 311 11.96 16.76 -6.30
N GLY A 312 11.90 17.45 -5.15
CA GLY A 312 11.02 17.08 -4.04
C GLY A 312 9.53 17.14 -4.42
N LEU A 313 9.12 18.19 -5.11
CA LEU A 313 7.75 18.34 -5.63
C LEU A 313 7.44 17.29 -6.71
N ALA A 314 8.39 17.00 -7.60
CA ALA A 314 8.22 15.98 -8.63
C ALA A 314 8.02 14.57 -8.03
N LEU A 315 8.82 14.19 -7.03
CA LEU A 315 8.66 12.90 -6.32
C LEU A 315 7.34 12.83 -5.53
N GLY A 316 6.79 13.96 -5.11
CA GLY A 316 5.48 14.08 -4.48
C GLY A 316 4.31 14.19 -5.46
N ALA A 317 4.56 14.41 -6.76
CA ALA A 317 3.53 14.66 -7.76
C ALA A 317 2.62 13.45 -8.02
N PRO A 318 1.35 13.67 -8.37
CA PRO A 318 0.40 12.59 -8.64
C PRO A 318 0.88 11.58 -9.67
N GLU A 319 1.57 12.03 -10.70
CA GLU A 319 2.12 11.18 -11.77
C GLU A 319 3.22 10.24 -11.24
N PHE A 320 4.08 10.71 -10.33
CA PHE A 320 5.09 9.86 -9.71
C PHE A 320 4.48 8.83 -8.74
N GLN A 321 3.33 9.14 -8.16
CA GLN A 321 2.61 8.23 -7.26
C GLN A 321 1.95 7.05 -8.00
N ARG A 322 1.96 7.05 -9.32
CA ARG A 322 1.30 6.05 -10.18
C ARG A 322 2.30 5.23 -10.98
N ARG A 323 1.87 4.05 -11.43
CA ARG A 323 2.59 3.12 -12.29
C ARG A 323 1.65 2.48 -13.30
#